data_a232f7c487992300c54ec2e2ddd879a3
#
_entry.id   a232f7c487992300c54ec2e2ddd879a3
#
_cell.length_a   1.000
_cell.length_b   1.000
_cell.length_c   1.000
_cell.angle_alpha   90.00
_cell.angle_beta   90.00
_cell.angle_gamma   90.00
#
_symmetry.space_group_name_H-M   'P 1'
#
loop_
_entity.id
_entity.type
_entity.pdbx_description
1 polymer ?
#
loop_
_entity_poly.entity_id
_entity_poly.type
_entity_poly.pdbx_seq_one_letter_code
_entity_poly.pdbx_strand_id
1 'polypeptide(L)'
;MGPLEGVKVIDLTSMVSGPLGAMILADQGAEVIKVEPLAGEQMRHMAAPHNGVNPIFYSCNRGKKSLAIDLKSKEGKEILISLIKEADVLMQNFRPGTTERMGFGFSDMQKINSKLIYLSISGFGCLLYTSDAADDRIG
;
A
#
# COMPACT_ATOMS: atom_id res chain seq x y z
N MET A 1 3.69 -16.80 -17.60
CA MET A 1 2.43 -16.05 -17.85
C MET A 1 1.43 -16.36 -16.76
N GLY A 2 0.99 -15.36 -16.04
CA GLY A 2 -0.04 -15.48 -15.01
C GLY A 2 -1.34 -14.80 -15.46
N PRO A 3 -2.47 -15.08 -14.80
CA PRO A 3 -3.77 -14.50 -15.16
C PRO A 3 -3.82 -12.97 -15.02
N LEU A 4 -2.91 -12.36 -14.25
CA LEU A 4 -2.81 -10.91 -14.05
C LEU A 4 -1.61 -10.29 -14.78
N GLU A 5 -1.06 -10.96 -15.79
CA GLU A 5 0.03 -10.38 -16.58
C GLU A 5 -0.40 -9.06 -17.25
N GLY A 6 0.42 -8.02 -17.09
CA GLY A 6 0.13 -6.67 -17.57
C GLY A 6 -0.63 -5.78 -16.60
N VAL A 7 -1.19 -6.33 -15.51
CA VAL A 7 -1.84 -5.54 -14.45
C VAL A 7 -0.77 -4.87 -13.58
N LYS A 8 -0.89 -3.55 -13.39
CA LYS A 8 0.02 -2.74 -12.58
C LYS A 8 -0.64 -2.37 -11.23
N VAL A 9 0.00 -2.75 -10.14
CA VAL A 9 -0.48 -2.52 -8.77
C VAL A 9 0.48 -1.62 -8.01
N ILE A 10 -0.03 -0.54 -7.45
CA ILE A 10 0.71 0.31 -6.50
C ILE A 10 0.27 -0.09 -5.08
N ASP A 11 1.23 -0.59 -4.32
CA ASP A 11 1.01 -1.11 -2.96
C ASP A 11 1.57 -0.12 -1.93
N LEU A 12 0.67 0.64 -1.29
CA LEU A 12 0.98 1.53 -0.15
C LEU A 12 0.73 0.84 1.20
N THR A 13 0.39 -0.45 1.19
CA THR A 13 0.01 -1.16 2.41
C THR A 13 1.22 -1.49 3.28
N SER A 14 0.96 -1.69 4.56
CA SER A 14 1.96 -2.05 5.56
C SER A 14 1.49 -3.22 6.41
N MET A 15 2.40 -3.79 7.21
CA MET A 15 2.18 -4.92 8.11
C MET A 15 1.97 -6.24 7.36
N VAL A 16 0.79 -6.86 7.45
CA VAL A 16 0.56 -8.24 6.98
C VAL A 16 -0.55 -8.32 5.94
N SER A 17 -1.77 -7.96 6.28
CA SER A 17 -2.96 -8.25 5.45
C SER A 17 -2.91 -7.63 4.06
N GLY A 18 -2.61 -6.33 3.99
CA GLY A 18 -2.44 -5.62 2.72
C GLY A 18 -1.27 -6.16 1.90
N PRO A 19 -0.05 -6.21 2.48
CA PRO A 19 1.10 -6.77 1.78
C PRO A 19 0.90 -8.20 1.28
N LEU A 20 0.25 -9.08 2.07
CA LEU A 20 -0.07 -10.44 1.66
C LEU A 20 -1.02 -10.45 0.45
N GLY A 21 -2.06 -9.62 0.47
CA GLY A 21 -2.97 -9.46 -0.67
C GLY A 21 -2.25 -9.02 -1.94
N ALA A 22 -1.40 -7.99 -1.84
CA ALA A 22 -0.60 -7.51 -2.97
C ALA A 22 0.41 -8.57 -3.48
N MET A 23 0.98 -9.36 -2.56
CA MET A 23 1.86 -10.48 -2.93
C MET A 23 1.11 -11.56 -3.73
N ILE A 24 -0.12 -11.90 -3.34
CA ILE A 24 -0.95 -12.87 -4.09
C ILE A 24 -1.18 -12.37 -5.51
N LEU A 25 -1.38 -11.06 -5.71
CA LEU A 25 -1.50 -10.48 -7.06
C LEU A 25 -0.18 -10.61 -7.83
N ALA A 26 0.96 -10.38 -7.18
CA ALA A 26 2.28 -10.58 -7.80
C ALA A 26 2.52 -12.04 -8.20
N ASP A 27 2.17 -13.00 -7.34
CA ASP A 27 2.26 -14.45 -7.65
C ASP A 27 1.41 -14.84 -8.87
N GLN A 28 0.34 -14.09 -9.14
CA GLN A 28 -0.53 -14.29 -10.32
C GLN A 28 -0.05 -13.53 -11.56
N GLY A 29 1.10 -12.86 -11.49
CA GLY A 29 1.73 -12.20 -12.64
C GLY A 29 1.55 -10.69 -12.71
N ALA A 30 0.87 -10.05 -11.74
CA ALA A 30 0.78 -8.60 -11.70
C ALA A 30 2.16 -7.97 -11.41
N GLU A 31 2.42 -6.82 -12.02
CA GLU A 31 3.55 -5.98 -11.65
C GLU A 31 3.19 -5.16 -10.41
N VAL A 32 3.77 -5.51 -9.26
CA VAL A 32 3.50 -4.85 -8.00
C VAL A 32 4.68 -3.97 -7.59
N ILE A 33 4.42 -2.67 -7.41
CA ILE A 33 5.37 -1.71 -6.86
C ILE A 33 4.94 -1.36 -5.44
N LYS A 34 5.73 -1.83 -4.47
CA LYS A 34 5.56 -1.46 -3.06
C LYS A 34 6.22 -0.13 -2.81
N VAL A 35 5.43 0.86 -2.42
CA VAL A 35 5.90 2.19 -2.04
C VAL A 35 6.06 2.24 -0.52
N GLU A 36 7.25 2.60 -0.08
CA GLU A 36 7.66 2.57 1.33
C GLU A 36 8.23 3.93 1.77
N PRO A 37 8.19 4.25 3.09
CA PRO A 37 8.99 5.36 3.62
C PRO A 37 10.48 5.16 3.34
N LEU A 38 11.28 6.22 3.37
CA LEU A 38 12.74 6.16 3.15
C LEU A 38 13.45 5.18 4.10
N ALA A 39 12.95 5.02 5.32
CA ALA A 39 13.45 4.05 6.29
C ALA A 39 12.99 2.61 6.02
N GLY A 40 12.15 2.38 5.03
CA GLY A 40 11.46 1.12 4.79
C GLY A 40 10.19 0.97 5.62
N GLU A 41 9.38 -0.02 5.27
CA GLU A 41 8.17 -0.36 6.00
C GLU A 41 8.47 -0.88 7.41
N GLN A 42 7.57 -0.61 8.35
CA GLN A 42 7.73 -0.98 9.76
C GLN A 42 7.98 -2.47 9.96
N MET A 43 7.35 -3.36 9.19
CA MET A 43 7.54 -4.81 9.30
C MET A 43 8.99 -5.25 9.01
N ARG A 44 9.77 -4.48 8.28
CA ARG A 44 11.20 -4.76 8.07
C ARG A 44 11.99 -4.76 9.38
N HIS A 45 11.54 -3.96 10.36
CA HIS A 45 12.21 -3.67 11.62
C HIS A 45 11.54 -4.34 12.82
N MET A 46 10.34 -4.89 12.66
CA MET A 46 9.63 -5.63 13.71
C MET A 46 10.16 -7.06 13.80
N ALA A 47 10.22 -7.59 15.03
CA ALA A 47 10.82 -8.89 15.39
C ALA A 47 12.34 -8.94 15.11
N ALA A 48 13.03 -9.82 15.82
CA ALA A 48 14.48 -10.01 15.65
C ALA A 48 14.79 -10.52 14.23
N PRO A 49 15.46 -9.72 13.39
CA PRO A 49 15.75 -10.17 12.05
C PRO A 49 16.80 -11.30 12.11
N HIS A 50 16.54 -12.40 11.42
CA HIS A 50 17.54 -13.42 11.22
C HIS A 50 18.45 -12.98 10.06
N ASN A 51 19.74 -12.77 10.33
CA ASN A 51 20.72 -12.26 9.36
C ASN A 51 20.27 -10.93 8.67
N GLY A 52 19.66 -10.02 9.41
CA GLY A 52 19.21 -8.74 8.89
C GLY A 52 17.91 -8.77 8.09
N VAL A 53 17.25 -9.92 8.04
CA VAL A 53 16.03 -10.13 7.26
C VAL A 53 14.87 -10.50 8.18
N ASN A 54 13.74 -9.80 8.06
CA ASN A 54 12.52 -10.18 8.74
C ASN A 54 11.75 -11.23 7.90
N PRO A 55 11.59 -12.47 8.40
CA PRO A 55 10.90 -13.53 7.65
C PRO A 55 9.45 -13.19 7.27
N ILE A 56 8.73 -12.48 8.15
CA ILE A 56 7.34 -12.07 7.89
C ILE A 56 7.29 -11.06 6.74
N PHE A 57 8.21 -10.09 6.73
CA PHE A 57 8.30 -9.14 5.62
C PHE A 57 8.52 -9.88 4.28
N TYR A 58 9.43 -10.82 4.24
CA TYR A 58 9.70 -11.61 3.04
C TYR A 58 8.50 -12.45 2.61
N SER A 59 7.83 -13.08 3.56
CA SER A 59 6.65 -13.92 3.29
C SER A 59 5.50 -13.15 2.66
N CYS A 60 5.39 -11.85 2.97
CA CYS A 60 4.29 -11.00 2.48
C CYS A 60 4.67 -10.10 1.29
N ASN A 61 5.95 -10.10 0.88
CA ASN A 61 6.39 -9.10 -0.12
C ASN A 61 7.22 -9.70 -1.27
N ARG A 62 7.28 -11.03 -1.40
CA ARG A 62 7.98 -11.65 -2.54
C ARG A 62 7.36 -11.22 -3.87
N GLY A 63 8.18 -11.14 -4.90
CA GLY A 63 7.73 -10.79 -6.26
C GLY A 63 7.45 -9.30 -6.49
N LYS A 64 7.54 -8.45 -5.46
CA LYS A 64 7.33 -7.01 -5.59
C LYS A 64 8.61 -6.26 -5.89
N LYS A 65 8.48 -5.15 -6.62
CA LYS A 65 9.51 -4.10 -6.70
C LYS A 65 9.34 -3.16 -5.52
N SER A 66 10.43 -2.69 -4.91
CA SER A 66 10.39 -1.72 -3.80
C SER A 66 10.78 -0.33 -4.30
N LEU A 67 10.04 0.68 -3.86
CA LEU A 67 10.31 2.08 -4.10
C LEU A 67 10.22 2.85 -2.78
N ALA A 68 11.35 3.35 -2.29
CA ALA A 68 11.39 4.17 -1.08
C ALA A 68 11.27 5.65 -1.45
N ILE A 69 10.18 6.32 -0.99
CA ILE A 69 9.94 7.75 -1.22
C ILE A 69 9.30 8.39 0.00
N ASP A 70 9.54 9.68 0.18
CA ASP A 70 8.86 10.47 1.20
C ASP A 70 7.55 11.05 0.67
N LEU A 71 6.44 10.41 1.00
CA LEU A 71 5.09 10.85 0.62
C LEU A 71 4.64 12.17 1.28
N LYS A 72 5.41 12.71 2.22
CA LYS A 72 5.15 14.04 2.80
C LYS A 72 5.79 15.15 1.97
N SER A 73 6.83 14.84 1.20
CA SER A 73 7.46 15.79 0.29
C SER A 73 6.62 16.02 -0.97
N LYS A 74 6.81 17.16 -1.61
CA LYS A 74 6.16 17.48 -2.89
C LYS A 74 6.64 16.52 -3.99
N GLU A 75 7.94 16.30 -4.06
CA GLU A 75 8.59 15.43 -5.04
C GLU A 75 8.11 13.98 -4.91
N GLY A 76 8.02 13.46 -3.68
CA GLY A 76 7.51 12.11 -3.43
C GLY A 76 6.05 11.94 -3.85
N LYS A 77 5.23 12.97 -3.65
CA LYS A 77 3.84 12.99 -4.13
C LYS A 77 3.76 12.98 -5.65
N GLU A 78 4.57 13.80 -6.32
CA GLU A 78 4.62 13.85 -7.79
C GLU A 78 5.03 12.51 -8.39
N ILE A 79 6.00 11.82 -7.77
CA ILE A 79 6.40 10.46 -8.17
C ILE A 79 5.22 9.49 -8.01
N LEU A 80 4.55 9.48 -6.86
CA LEU A 80 3.40 8.60 -6.64
C LEU A 80 2.29 8.88 -7.67
N ILE A 81 1.97 10.14 -7.92
CA ILE A 81 0.95 10.54 -8.91
C ILE A 81 1.32 10.04 -10.31
N SER A 82 2.60 10.11 -10.69
CA SER A 82 3.05 9.61 -12.00
C SER A 82 2.84 8.10 -12.14
N LEU A 83 3.09 7.34 -11.09
CA LEU A 83 2.84 5.90 -11.07
C LEU A 83 1.33 5.58 -11.15
N ILE A 84 0.50 6.33 -10.42
CA ILE A 84 -0.95 6.11 -10.38
C ILE A 84 -1.62 6.37 -11.75
N LYS A 85 -1.10 7.30 -12.54
CA LYS A 85 -1.60 7.56 -13.91
C LYS A 85 -1.58 6.32 -14.80
N GLU A 86 -0.64 5.42 -14.56
CA GLU A 86 -0.43 4.20 -15.35
C GLU A 86 -0.85 2.92 -14.61
N ALA A 87 -1.31 3.03 -13.37
CA ALA A 87 -1.69 1.90 -12.55
C ALA A 87 -3.13 1.45 -12.81
N ASP A 88 -3.39 0.16 -12.65
CA ASP A 88 -4.73 -0.41 -12.64
C ASP A 88 -5.30 -0.45 -11.23
N VAL A 89 -4.45 -0.68 -10.23
CA VAL A 89 -4.86 -0.85 -8.83
C VAL A 89 -3.98 -0.03 -7.91
N LEU A 90 -4.60 0.66 -6.95
CA LEU A 90 -3.94 1.27 -5.79
C LEU A 90 -4.47 0.60 -4.53
N MET A 91 -3.57 0.08 -3.70
CA MET A 91 -3.91 -0.56 -2.42
C MET A 91 -3.34 0.25 -1.27
N GLN A 92 -4.16 0.48 -0.23
CA GLN A 92 -3.71 1.16 0.99
C GLN A 92 -4.42 0.60 2.22
N ASN A 93 -3.77 0.68 3.38
CA ASN A 93 -4.34 0.33 4.68
C ASN A 93 -3.98 1.35 5.77
N PHE A 94 -3.91 2.62 5.40
CA PHE A 94 -3.76 3.71 6.35
C PHE A 94 -5.01 3.87 7.21
N ARG A 95 -4.84 4.52 8.36
CA ARG A 95 -5.98 4.90 9.20
C ARG A 95 -6.96 5.78 8.41
N PRO A 96 -8.27 5.63 8.63
CA PRO A 96 -9.29 6.44 7.96
C PRO A 96 -8.97 7.93 7.99
N GLY A 97 -9.19 8.63 6.88
CA GLY A 97 -8.91 10.05 6.71
C GLY A 97 -7.43 10.41 6.49
N THR A 98 -6.51 9.45 6.58
CA THR A 98 -5.07 9.74 6.36
C THR A 98 -4.75 10.01 4.90
N THR A 99 -5.25 9.17 4.00
CA THR A 99 -5.02 9.33 2.56
C THR A 99 -5.64 10.62 2.03
N GLU A 100 -6.81 11.00 2.53
CA GLU A 100 -7.50 12.25 2.20
C GLU A 100 -6.67 13.46 2.63
N ARG A 101 -6.17 13.47 3.87
CA ARG A 101 -5.28 14.55 4.36
C ARG A 101 -3.97 14.67 3.57
N MET A 102 -3.49 13.56 3.04
CA MET A 102 -2.27 13.52 2.23
C MET A 102 -2.51 13.88 0.75
N GLY A 103 -3.77 13.96 0.32
CA GLY A 103 -4.16 14.21 -1.06
C GLY A 103 -4.14 12.97 -1.96
N PHE A 104 -4.27 11.78 -1.36
CA PHE A 104 -4.33 10.49 -2.05
C PHE A 104 -5.63 9.72 -1.80
N GLY A 105 -6.66 10.41 -1.32
CA GLY A 105 -7.97 9.82 -1.11
C GLY A 105 -8.61 9.36 -2.43
N PHE A 106 -9.63 8.52 -2.32
CA PHE A 106 -10.33 7.96 -3.49
C PHE A 106 -10.73 9.04 -4.50
N SER A 107 -11.37 10.13 -4.03
CA SER A 107 -11.84 11.22 -4.90
C SER A 107 -10.70 11.93 -5.65
N ASP A 108 -9.52 12.07 -5.03
CA ASP A 108 -8.37 12.69 -5.67
C ASP A 108 -7.77 11.77 -6.72
N MET A 109 -7.67 10.49 -6.40
CA MET A 109 -7.11 9.49 -7.31
C MET A 109 -8.01 9.24 -8.52
N GLN A 110 -9.33 9.28 -8.35
CA GLN A 110 -10.29 9.17 -9.45
C GLN A 110 -10.20 10.33 -10.45
N LYS A 111 -9.83 11.53 -10.01
CA LYS A 111 -9.59 12.67 -10.92
C LYS A 111 -8.33 12.48 -11.77
N ILE A 112 -7.33 11.75 -11.25
CA ILE A 112 -6.05 11.49 -11.93
C ILE A 112 -6.18 10.31 -12.88
N ASN A 113 -6.84 9.24 -12.44
CA ASN A 113 -7.05 8.02 -13.21
C ASN A 113 -8.45 7.44 -12.90
N SER A 114 -9.40 7.75 -13.76
CA SER A 114 -10.81 7.36 -13.57
C SER A 114 -11.05 5.84 -13.66
N LYS A 115 -10.08 5.08 -14.18
CA LYS A 115 -10.16 3.62 -14.29
C LYS A 115 -9.51 2.90 -13.11
N LEU A 116 -8.86 3.65 -12.22
CA LEU A 116 -8.14 3.09 -11.08
C LEU A 116 -9.07 2.34 -10.13
N ILE A 117 -8.75 1.09 -9.85
CA ILE A 117 -9.36 0.33 -8.76
C ILE A 117 -8.67 0.75 -7.46
N TYR A 118 -9.41 1.41 -6.59
CA TYR A 118 -8.89 1.89 -5.30
C TYR A 118 -9.31 0.94 -4.18
N LEU A 119 -8.38 0.18 -3.61
CA LEU A 119 -8.62 -0.74 -2.52
C LEU A 119 -8.18 -0.11 -1.18
N SER A 120 -9.15 0.05 -0.29
CA SER A 120 -8.93 0.50 1.09
C SER A 120 -9.18 -0.66 2.05
N ILE A 121 -8.17 -1.01 2.86
CA ILE A 121 -8.26 -2.08 3.85
C ILE A 121 -8.28 -1.43 5.23
N SER A 122 -9.35 -1.67 5.99
CA SER A 122 -9.50 -1.17 7.36
C SER A 122 -9.97 -2.28 8.29
N GLY A 123 -9.73 -2.11 9.58
CA GLY A 123 -10.13 -3.10 10.59
C GLY A 123 -11.65 -3.29 10.70
N PHE A 124 -12.44 -2.29 10.32
CA PHE A 124 -13.91 -2.29 10.42
C PHE A 124 -14.61 -2.27 9.06
N GLY A 125 -13.86 -2.45 7.97
CA GLY A 125 -14.41 -2.44 6.61
C GLY A 125 -15.01 -1.09 6.22
N CYS A 126 -16.14 -1.12 5.54
CA CYS A 126 -16.81 0.08 5.01
C CYS A 126 -17.46 0.96 6.10
N LEU A 127 -17.60 0.47 7.33
CA LEU A 127 -18.27 1.16 8.42
C LEU A 127 -17.33 2.10 9.18
N LEU A 128 -16.81 3.12 8.48
CA LEU A 128 -15.81 4.06 9.01
C LEU A 128 -16.30 4.86 10.23
N TYR A 129 -17.60 5.06 10.37
CA TYR A 129 -18.18 5.75 11.53
C TYR A 129 -18.16 4.90 12.82
N THR A 130 -17.90 3.59 12.74
CA THR A 130 -17.72 2.71 13.89
C THR A 130 -16.27 2.59 14.33
N SER A 131 -15.31 3.05 13.51
CA SER A 131 -13.92 3.21 13.91
C SER A 131 -13.76 4.52 14.66
N ASP A 132 -14.36 4.62 15.86
CA ASP A 132 -14.15 5.76 16.73
C ASP A 132 -12.65 5.82 17.09
N ALA A 133 -12.07 7.00 17.00
CA ALA A 133 -10.68 7.24 17.37
C ALA A 133 -10.37 6.88 18.84
N ALA A 134 -11.38 6.64 19.67
CA ALA A 134 -11.25 6.15 21.02
C ALA A 134 -10.89 4.65 21.07
N ASP A 135 -11.40 3.84 20.15
CA ASP A 135 -11.10 2.40 20.09
C ASP A 135 -9.70 2.11 19.57
N ASP A 136 -9.15 3.00 18.75
CA ASP A 136 -7.77 2.90 18.25
C ASP A 136 -6.71 3.24 19.32
N ARG A 137 -7.11 3.66 20.52
CA ARG A 137 -6.20 4.03 21.62
C ARG A 137 -5.94 2.91 22.62
N ILE A 138 -6.58 1.77 22.44
CA ILE A 138 -6.36 0.58 23.28
C ILE A 138 -5.51 -0.40 22.49
N GLY A 139 -4.25 -0.03 22.28
CA GLY A 139 -3.24 -0.88 21.67
C GLY A 139 -1.86 -0.39 22.03
#